data_ee1b216840394f472818c3c30264a35c
#
_entry.id   ee1b216840394f472818c3c30264a35c
#
_cell.length_a   1.000
_cell.length_b   1.000
_cell.length_c   1.000
_cell.angle_alpha   90.00
_cell.angle_beta   90.00
_cell.angle_gamma   90.00
#
_symmetry.space_group_name_H-M   'P 1'
#
loop_
_entity.id
_entity.type
_entity.pdbx_description
1 polymer ?
#
loop_
_entity_poly.entity_id
_entity_poly.type
_entity_poly.pdbx_seq_one_letter_code
_entity_poly.pdbx_strand_id
1 'polypeptide(L)'
;MTKLILLLFSMTLFACGQKGTSETTVPVTEVKKAPATTAPLFDADSAYAYVEKQVSFGYRVPNTPAHKACGDYLASELKRFGAQVYEQEATLTAYDGTPLESRNIIGSFNPDKDKRILLFAHWDTRPYSDHDPDPANHKKPLDGADDGASGVGALLEIARQIGMKAPETGVDIIFFDAEDYGTPEFAKDRYNDTSDTWCSQSLLGEEPTQTGLQSRIRYSTRHGRRQRCGLL
;
A
#
# COMPACT_ATOMS: atom_id res chain seq x y z
N MET A 1 -10.81 -58.87 -67.43
CA MET A 1 -11.59 -59.58 -66.39
C MET A 1 -10.96 -59.29 -65.04
N THR A 2 -11.41 -58.26 -64.39
CA THR A 2 -10.82 -57.72 -63.16
C THR A 2 -11.84 -57.84 -62.03
N LYS A 3 -11.55 -58.66 -61.06
CA LYS A 3 -12.42 -58.91 -59.88
C LYS A 3 -12.19 -57.79 -58.85
N LEU A 4 -13.26 -57.06 -58.53
CA LEU A 4 -13.33 -56.08 -57.52
C LEU A 4 -13.56 -56.76 -56.17
N ILE A 5 -12.63 -56.61 -55.22
CA ILE A 5 -12.78 -57.14 -53.86
C ILE A 5 -13.22 -55.97 -52.95
N LEU A 6 -14.46 -56.05 -52.44
CA LEU A 6 -15.00 -55.08 -51.49
C LEU A 6 -14.56 -55.49 -50.10
N LEU A 7 -13.76 -54.69 -49.43
CA LEU A 7 -13.35 -54.89 -48.03
C LEU A 7 -14.30 -54.06 -47.12
N LEU A 8 -15.17 -54.81 -46.42
CA LEU A 8 -16.03 -54.22 -45.36
C LEU A 8 -15.19 -53.98 -44.12
N PHE A 9 -15.01 -52.71 -43.75
CA PHE A 9 -14.38 -52.33 -42.48
C PHE A 9 -15.44 -52.20 -41.41
N SER A 10 -15.44 -53.14 -40.47
CA SER A 10 -16.34 -53.13 -39.31
C SER A 10 -15.80 -52.21 -38.27
N MET A 11 -16.53 -51.14 -37.99
CA MET A 11 -16.21 -50.13 -36.98
C MET A 11 -16.86 -50.52 -35.65
N THR A 12 -16.07 -51.09 -34.72
CA THR A 12 -16.52 -51.40 -33.36
C THR A 12 -16.46 -50.09 -32.53
N LEU A 13 -17.61 -49.60 -32.13
CA LEU A 13 -17.77 -48.51 -31.18
C LEU A 13 -17.44 -49.00 -29.77
N PHE A 14 -16.32 -48.59 -29.21
CA PHE A 14 -16.03 -48.68 -27.79
C PHE A 14 -16.80 -47.59 -27.03
N ALA A 15 -17.85 -47.97 -26.32
CA ALA A 15 -18.53 -47.12 -25.37
C ALA A 15 -17.67 -47.01 -24.10
N CYS A 16 -16.99 -45.90 -23.91
CA CYS A 16 -16.38 -45.54 -22.62
C CYS A 16 -17.48 -45.20 -21.62
N GLY A 17 -17.63 -46.01 -20.59
CA GLY A 17 -18.49 -45.73 -19.46
C GLY A 17 -17.99 -44.52 -18.67
N GLN A 18 -18.78 -43.48 -18.65
CA GLN A 18 -18.54 -42.25 -17.88
C GLN A 18 -18.89 -42.56 -16.41
N LYS A 19 -17.86 -42.65 -15.56
CA LYS A 19 -18.05 -42.65 -14.11
C LYS A 19 -18.62 -41.31 -13.70
N GLY A 20 -19.84 -41.28 -13.23
CA GLY A 20 -20.47 -40.11 -12.65
C GLY A 20 -19.66 -39.63 -11.43
N THR A 21 -19.00 -38.51 -11.58
CA THR A 21 -18.51 -37.69 -10.45
C THR A 21 -19.73 -37.07 -9.78
N SER A 22 -20.02 -37.53 -8.57
CA SER A 22 -21.01 -36.90 -7.70
C SER A 22 -20.50 -35.50 -7.36
N GLU A 23 -21.03 -34.48 -8.00
CA GLU A 23 -20.83 -33.09 -7.58
C GLU A 23 -21.51 -32.91 -6.21
N THR A 24 -20.68 -32.83 -5.17
CA THR A 24 -21.14 -32.40 -3.86
C THR A 24 -21.43 -30.89 -3.98
N THR A 25 -22.65 -30.52 -4.25
CA THR A 25 -23.12 -29.14 -4.17
C THR A 25 -23.03 -28.69 -2.71
N VAL A 26 -21.99 -27.94 -2.37
CA VAL A 26 -21.92 -27.20 -1.10
C VAL A 26 -23.03 -26.16 -1.15
N PRO A 27 -23.96 -26.11 -0.17
CA PRO A 27 -25.01 -25.12 -0.16
C PRO A 27 -24.36 -23.73 -0.06
N VAL A 28 -24.50 -22.93 -1.11
CA VAL A 28 -24.14 -21.52 -1.08
C VAL A 28 -25.12 -20.85 -0.11
N THR A 29 -24.65 -20.60 1.11
CA THR A 29 -25.42 -19.81 2.07
C THR A 29 -25.57 -18.42 1.47
N GLU A 30 -26.82 -18.03 1.14
CA GLU A 30 -27.12 -16.67 0.72
C GLU A 30 -26.59 -15.68 1.77
N VAL A 31 -25.54 -14.96 1.41
CA VAL A 31 -25.04 -13.84 2.23
C VAL A 31 -26.11 -12.78 2.20
N LYS A 32 -26.87 -12.66 3.29
CA LYS A 32 -27.88 -11.63 3.46
C LYS A 32 -27.23 -10.27 3.21
N LYS A 33 -27.53 -9.66 2.06
CA LYS A 33 -26.98 -8.35 1.69
C LYS A 33 -27.34 -7.36 2.79
N ALA A 34 -26.33 -6.85 3.48
CA ALA A 34 -26.54 -5.81 4.50
C ALA A 34 -27.27 -4.62 3.86
N PRO A 35 -28.16 -3.93 4.57
CA PRO A 35 -28.82 -2.75 4.07
C PRO A 35 -27.75 -1.78 3.56
N ALA A 36 -27.97 -1.24 2.35
CA ALA A 36 -27.05 -0.28 1.75
C ALA A 36 -26.99 0.97 2.63
N THR A 37 -25.95 1.08 3.45
CA THR A 37 -25.61 2.33 4.11
C THR A 37 -25.14 3.28 3.02
N THR A 38 -25.81 4.43 2.87
CA THR A 38 -25.35 5.48 1.97
C THR A 38 -23.99 5.97 2.49
N ALA A 39 -22.91 5.63 1.77
CA ALA A 39 -21.60 6.20 2.06
C ALA A 39 -21.65 7.73 1.89
N PRO A 40 -20.89 8.51 2.66
CA PRO A 40 -20.70 9.92 2.39
C PRO A 40 -20.20 10.14 0.96
N LEU A 41 -20.58 11.26 0.35
CA LEU A 41 -20.10 11.59 -0.98
C LEU A 41 -18.62 12.01 -0.89
N PHE A 42 -17.76 11.28 -1.59
CA PHE A 42 -16.35 11.63 -1.71
C PHE A 42 -16.19 12.93 -2.49
N ASP A 43 -15.43 13.88 -1.95
CA ASP A 43 -15.15 15.17 -2.58
C ASP A 43 -13.80 15.12 -3.31
N ALA A 44 -13.88 14.98 -4.63
CA ALA A 44 -12.70 14.87 -5.48
C ALA A 44 -11.86 16.17 -5.49
N ASP A 45 -12.50 17.33 -5.42
CA ASP A 45 -11.82 18.62 -5.41
C ASP A 45 -11.03 18.81 -4.11
N SER A 46 -11.58 18.41 -2.97
CA SER A 46 -10.88 18.37 -1.70
C SER A 46 -9.69 17.42 -1.74
N ALA A 47 -9.86 16.20 -2.29
CA ALA A 47 -8.76 15.24 -2.42
C ALA A 47 -7.64 15.78 -3.30
N TYR A 48 -7.98 16.43 -4.42
CA TYR A 48 -7.02 17.05 -5.31
C TYR A 48 -6.28 18.22 -4.64
N ALA A 49 -6.98 19.07 -3.89
CA ALA A 49 -6.36 20.15 -3.13
C ALA A 49 -5.34 19.65 -2.10
N TYR A 50 -5.55 18.46 -1.49
CA TYR A 50 -4.56 17.82 -0.63
C TYR A 50 -3.33 17.35 -1.41
N VAL A 51 -3.48 16.90 -2.65
CA VAL A 51 -2.33 16.58 -3.53
C VAL A 51 -1.53 17.86 -3.84
N GLU A 52 -2.21 18.91 -4.31
CA GLU A 52 -1.57 20.19 -4.60
C GLU A 52 -0.81 20.76 -3.39
N LYS A 53 -1.42 20.65 -2.20
CA LYS A 53 -0.79 21.10 -0.97
C LYS A 53 0.48 20.34 -0.66
N GLN A 54 0.51 19.02 -0.82
CA GLN A 54 1.71 18.20 -0.62
C GLN A 54 2.81 18.58 -1.61
N VAL A 55 2.48 18.69 -2.90
CA VAL A 55 3.42 19.10 -3.96
C VAL A 55 3.96 20.51 -3.70
N SER A 56 3.15 21.43 -3.15
CA SER A 56 3.57 22.81 -2.85
C SER A 56 4.70 22.92 -1.83
N PHE A 57 4.98 21.89 -1.02
CA PHE A 57 6.16 21.86 -0.14
C PHE A 57 7.47 21.64 -0.91
N GLY A 58 7.39 21.14 -2.15
CA GLY A 58 8.51 20.68 -2.95
C GLY A 58 8.74 19.17 -2.81
N TYR A 59 9.95 18.73 -3.17
CA TYR A 59 10.33 17.33 -3.15
C TYR A 59 10.38 16.80 -1.71
N ARG A 60 9.52 15.85 -1.40
CA ARG A 60 9.39 15.26 -0.06
C ARG A 60 10.38 14.09 0.13
N VAL A 61 11.59 14.32 -0.36
CA VAL A 61 12.70 13.36 -0.19
C VAL A 61 13.11 13.34 1.28
N PRO A 62 13.26 12.18 1.92
CA PRO A 62 13.75 12.08 3.30
C PRO A 62 14.98 12.96 3.59
N ASN A 63 15.11 13.46 4.81
CA ASN A 63 16.14 14.40 5.27
C ASN A 63 16.05 15.84 4.73
N THR A 64 15.02 16.18 3.94
CA THR A 64 14.88 17.56 3.42
C THR A 64 13.92 18.42 4.27
N PRO A 65 14.06 19.74 4.25
CA PRO A 65 13.09 20.64 4.91
C PRO A 65 11.67 20.48 4.36
N ALA A 66 11.51 20.20 3.06
CA ALA A 66 10.21 19.95 2.42
C ALA A 66 9.54 18.70 2.98
N HIS A 67 10.31 17.63 3.14
CA HIS A 67 9.85 16.37 3.78
C HIS A 67 9.36 16.66 5.21
N LYS A 68 10.18 17.30 6.04
CA LYS A 68 9.78 17.62 7.41
C LYS A 68 8.49 18.46 7.45
N ALA A 69 8.41 19.53 6.66
CA ALA A 69 7.26 20.42 6.66
C ALA A 69 5.98 19.74 6.16
N CYS A 70 6.09 18.88 5.15
CA CYS A 70 4.96 18.08 4.67
C CYS A 70 4.49 17.08 5.75
N GLY A 71 5.38 16.36 6.41
CA GLY A 71 5.02 15.46 7.49
C GLY A 71 4.31 16.17 8.65
N ASP A 72 4.79 17.35 9.07
CA ASP A 72 4.14 18.17 10.09
C ASP A 72 2.70 18.57 9.65
N TYR A 73 2.53 18.93 8.38
CA TYR A 73 1.22 19.21 7.78
C TYR A 73 0.30 17.98 7.83
N LEU A 74 0.77 16.81 7.37
CA LEU A 74 -0.02 15.58 7.34
C LEU A 74 -0.49 15.16 8.74
N ALA A 75 0.40 15.20 9.73
CA ALA A 75 0.06 14.94 11.12
C ALA A 75 -1.00 15.93 11.64
N SER A 76 -0.88 17.22 11.30
CA SER A 76 -1.84 18.24 11.70
C SER A 76 -3.22 18.04 11.07
N GLU A 77 -3.29 17.62 9.80
CA GLU A 77 -4.56 17.34 9.12
C GLU A 77 -5.30 16.15 9.75
N LEU A 78 -4.60 15.05 10.02
CA LEU A 78 -5.22 13.92 10.71
C LEU A 78 -5.76 14.32 12.10
N LYS A 79 -4.98 15.12 12.87
CA LYS A 79 -5.42 15.69 14.15
C LYS A 79 -6.67 16.57 13.97
N ARG A 80 -6.69 17.43 12.96
CA ARG A 80 -7.81 18.32 12.64
C ARG A 80 -9.09 17.56 12.33
N PHE A 81 -8.97 16.37 11.71
CA PHE A 81 -10.12 15.49 11.43
C PHE A 81 -10.54 14.60 12.61
N GLY A 82 -9.88 14.74 13.75
CA GLY A 82 -10.26 14.05 14.99
C GLY A 82 -9.58 12.70 15.20
N ALA A 83 -8.54 12.38 14.42
CA ALA A 83 -7.73 11.19 14.68
C ALA A 83 -6.87 11.38 15.94
N GLN A 84 -6.68 10.31 16.69
CA GLN A 84 -5.55 10.18 17.60
C GLN A 84 -4.31 9.89 16.77
N VAL A 85 -3.33 10.82 16.79
CA VAL A 85 -2.16 10.74 15.91
C VAL A 85 -0.93 10.30 16.68
N TYR A 86 -0.20 9.36 16.08
CA TYR A 86 1.08 8.86 16.54
C TYR A 86 2.09 9.04 15.42
N GLU A 87 3.31 9.40 15.78
CA GLU A 87 4.42 9.55 14.85
C GLU A 87 5.49 8.55 15.27
N GLN A 88 5.80 7.61 14.37
CA GLN A 88 6.82 6.59 14.59
C GLN A 88 8.07 7.01 13.84
N GLU A 89 9.07 7.47 14.57
CA GLU A 89 10.34 7.91 14.04
C GLU A 89 11.38 6.79 14.10
N ALA A 90 12.19 6.68 13.04
CA ALA A 90 13.30 5.74 12.97
C ALA A 90 14.37 6.23 12.00
N THR A 91 15.63 5.86 12.25
CA THR A 91 16.69 6.04 11.27
C THR A 91 16.83 4.76 10.44
N LEU A 92 16.58 4.86 9.13
CA LEU A 92 16.73 3.78 8.16
C LEU A 92 18.04 3.94 7.39
N THR A 93 18.51 2.85 6.77
CA THR A 93 19.72 2.90 5.95
C THR A 93 19.36 2.77 4.48
N ALA A 94 19.68 3.79 3.68
CA ALA A 94 19.50 3.76 2.23
C ALA A 94 20.50 2.78 1.56
N TYR A 95 20.23 2.49 0.28
CA TYR A 95 21.03 1.56 -0.53
C TYR A 95 22.53 1.91 -0.59
N ASP A 96 22.90 3.17 -0.44
CA ASP A 96 24.28 3.68 -0.47
C ASP A 96 24.88 3.91 0.94
N GLY A 97 24.18 3.49 1.99
CA GLY A 97 24.56 3.69 3.38
C GLY A 97 24.14 5.02 4.00
N THR A 98 23.43 5.86 3.25
CA THR A 98 22.92 7.13 3.79
C THR A 98 21.87 6.88 4.87
N PRO A 99 22.01 7.46 6.09
CA PRO A 99 20.95 7.41 7.10
C PRO A 99 19.77 8.29 6.69
N LEU A 100 18.56 7.73 6.76
CA LEU A 100 17.31 8.41 6.45
C LEU A 100 16.51 8.57 7.73
N GLU A 101 16.22 9.81 8.10
CA GLU A 101 15.30 10.12 9.20
C GLU A 101 13.86 9.90 8.71
N SER A 102 13.32 8.73 9.06
CA SER A 102 11.98 8.29 8.63
C SER A 102 10.95 8.57 9.70
N ARG A 103 9.72 8.92 9.27
CA ARG A 103 8.61 9.22 10.15
C ARG A 103 7.29 8.68 9.58
N ASN A 104 6.83 7.52 10.05
CA ASN A 104 5.49 7.04 9.77
C ASN A 104 4.48 7.85 10.58
N ILE A 105 3.39 8.28 9.93
CA ILE A 105 2.33 9.07 10.56
C ILE A 105 1.08 8.21 10.63
N ILE A 106 0.59 7.95 11.84
CA ILE A 106 -0.52 7.03 12.10
C ILE A 106 -1.67 7.81 12.71
N GLY A 107 -2.82 7.85 12.02
CA GLY A 107 -4.06 8.43 12.53
C GLY A 107 -5.08 7.36 12.89
N SER A 108 -5.47 7.27 14.14
CA SER A 108 -6.44 6.28 14.63
C SER A 108 -7.78 6.96 14.95
N PHE A 109 -8.84 6.53 14.26
CA PHE A 109 -10.22 6.92 14.52
C PHE A 109 -10.94 5.80 15.26
N ASN A 110 -11.80 6.15 16.23
CA ASN A 110 -12.49 5.22 17.11
C ASN A 110 -11.52 4.14 17.67
N PRO A 111 -10.50 4.54 18.44
CA PRO A 111 -9.41 3.65 18.86
C PRO A 111 -9.89 2.49 19.74
N ASP A 112 -11.03 2.65 20.45
CA ASP A 112 -11.59 1.65 21.35
C ASP A 112 -12.35 0.51 20.62
N LYS A 113 -12.51 0.59 19.31
CA LYS A 113 -13.21 -0.43 18.54
C LYS A 113 -12.28 -1.61 18.22
N ASP A 114 -12.75 -2.83 18.50
CA ASP A 114 -12.00 -4.06 18.21
C ASP A 114 -11.93 -4.38 16.73
N LYS A 115 -13.04 -4.17 16.01
CA LYS A 115 -13.08 -4.32 14.56
C LYS A 115 -12.56 -3.04 13.93
N ARG A 116 -11.47 -3.16 13.17
CA ARG A 116 -10.79 -2.01 12.55
C ARG A 116 -10.51 -2.26 11.09
N ILE A 117 -10.39 -1.17 10.33
CA ILE A 117 -9.95 -1.15 8.92
C ILE A 117 -8.63 -0.39 8.89
N LEU A 118 -7.66 -0.93 8.17
CA LEU A 118 -6.38 -0.27 7.89
C LEU A 118 -6.37 0.28 6.47
N LEU A 119 -6.05 1.56 6.35
CA LEU A 119 -5.82 2.26 5.08
C LEU A 119 -4.43 2.85 5.11
N PHE A 120 -3.70 2.79 4.00
CA PHE A 120 -2.33 3.32 3.97
C PHE A 120 -1.90 3.78 2.58
N ALA A 121 -0.92 4.69 2.55
CA ALA A 121 -0.16 5.14 1.39
C ALA A 121 1.21 5.61 1.86
N HIS A 122 2.21 5.70 0.96
CA HIS A 122 3.45 6.41 1.27
C HIS A 122 3.30 7.91 0.97
N TRP A 123 4.11 8.75 1.63
CA TRP A 123 4.04 10.21 1.48
C TRP A 123 5.34 10.86 1.04
N ASP A 124 6.46 10.14 1.12
CA ASP A 124 7.76 10.58 0.62
C ASP A 124 7.82 10.56 -0.91
N THR A 125 8.89 11.10 -1.47
CA THR A 125 9.13 11.12 -2.91
C THR A 125 10.50 10.62 -3.27
N ARG A 126 10.59 10.03 -4.47
CA ARG A 126 11.80 9.49 -5.02
C ARG A 126 12.84 10.60 -5.30
N PRO A 127 14.09 10.42 -4.83
CA PRO A 127 15.16 11.40 -5.07
C PRO A 127 15.70 11.38 -6.51
N TYR A 128 15.23 10.46 -7.35
CA TYR A 128 15.77 10.23 -8.70
C TYR A 128 14.63 10.00 -9.70
N SER A 129 14.70 10.69 -10.86
CA SER A 129 13.83 10.42 -12.02
C SER A 129 14.50 9.40 -12.95
N ASP A 130 14.94 8.28 -12.40
CA ASP A 130 15.80 7.29 -13.06
C ASP A 130 15.10 6.47 -14.17
N HIS A 131 13.79 6.62 -14.30
CA HIS A 131 12.97 6.10 -15.41
C HIS A 131 12.60 7.16 -16.44
N ASP A 132 13.06 8.43 -16.29
CA ASP A 132 12.82 9.47 -17.29
C ASP A 132 13.48 9.09 -18.64
N PRO A 133 12.79 9.28 -19.79
CA PRO A 133 13.35 9.02 -21.10
C PRO A 133 14.63 9.82 -21.41
N ASP A 134 14.79 11.02 -20.80
CA ASP A 134 16.00 11.81 -20.92
C ASP A 134 16.96 11.53 -19.74
N PRO A 135 18.13 10.90 -20.00
CA PRO A 135 19.11 10.61 -18.97
C PRO A 135 19.61 11.84 -18.19
N ALA A 136 19.48 13.06 -18.74
CA ALA A 136 19.84 14.30 -18.05
C ALA A 136 18.94 14.58 -16.83
N ASN A 137 17.79 13.94 -16.74
CA ASN A 137 16.84 14.05 -15.63
C ASN A 137 17.07 12.99 -14.55
N HIS A 138 17.79 11.91 -14.81
CA HIS A 138 17.89 10.74 -13.91
C HIS A 138 18.31 11.06 -12.48
N LYS A 139 19.05 12.14 -12.26
CA LYS A 139 19.50 12.59 -10.93
C LYS A 139 18.64 13.71 -10.32
N LYS A 140 17.51 14.02 -10.94
CA LYS A 140 16.55 15.00 -10.41
C LYS A 140 15.50 14.29 -9.58
N PRO A 141 15.05 14.89 -8.47
CA PRO A 141 13.96 14.32 -7.69
C PRO A 141 12.62 14.44 -8.42
N LEU A 142 11.66 13.59 -8.04
CA LEU A 142 10.28 13.63 -8.51
C LEU A 142 9.40 14.50 -7.63
N ASP A 143 8.43 15.20 -8.22
CA ASP A 143 7.40 15.96 -7.48
C ASP A 143 6.46 15.03 -6.69
N GLY A 144 6.31 13.75 -7.13
CA GLY A 144 5.51 12.76 -6.45
C GLY A 144 4.05 13.15 -6.28
N ALA A 145 3.44 13.76 -7.31
CA ALA A 145 2.00 14.00 -7.32
C ALA A 145 1.25 12.67 -7.47
N ASP A 146 1.72 11.85 -8.39
CA ASP A 146 1.33 10.45 -8.59
C ASP A 146 2.60 9.67 -9.01
N ASP A 147 3.17 8.91 -8.07
CA ASP A 147 2.62 8.43 -6.81
C ASP A 147 3.11 9.21 -5.56
N GLY A 148 2.64 8.72 -4.43
CA GLY A 148 2.79 9.27 -3.09
C GLY A 148 1.63 10.19 -2.74
N ALA A 149 1.64 11.44 -3.22
CA ALA A 149 0.66 12.45 -2.81
C ALA A 149 -0.79 12.10 -3.21
N SER A 150 -1.03 11.41 -4.32
CA SER A 150 -2.37 11.01 -4.77
C SER A 150 -3.05 10.07 -3.77
N GLY A 151 -2.35 9.03 -3.33
CA GLY A 151 -2.83 8.11 -2.30
C GLY A 151 -3.13 8.80 -0.98
N VAL A 152 -2.20 9.64 -0.52
CA VAL A 152 -2.35 10.42 0.72
C VAL A 152 -3.49 11.44 0.60
N GLY A 153 -3.66 12.11 -0.55
CA GLY A 153 -4.76 13.05 -0.79
C GLY A 153 -6.12 12.38 -0.69
N ALA A 154 -6.27 11.19 -1.28
CA ALA A 154 -7.49 10.39 -1.15
C ALA A 154 -7.74 9.98 0.31
N LEU A 155 -6.71 9.57 1.05
CA LEU A 155 -6.83 9.17 2.45
C LEU A 155 -7.15 10.36 3.38
N LEU A 156 -6.65 11.56 3.09
CA LEU A 156 -7.02 12.77 3.83
C LEU A 156 -8.49 13.15 3.61
N GLU A 157 -9.01 12.99 2.39
CA GLU A 157 -10.43 13.18 2.16
C GLU A 157 -11.28 12.14 2.89
N ILE A 158 -10.86 10.87 2.90
CA ILE A 158 -11.51 9.83 3.71
C ILE A 158 -11.47 10.20 5.20
N ALA A 159 -10.32 10.66 5.72
CA ALA A 159 -10.17 11.12 7.09
C ALA A 159 -11.14 12.29 7.41
N ARG A 160 -11.28 13.24 6.48
CA ARG A 160 -12.22 14.34 6.60
C ARG A 160 -13.67 13.84 6.69
N GLN A 161 -14.06 12.88 5.85
CA GLN A 161 -15.39 12.27 5.88
C GLN A 161 -15.64 11.54 7.21
N ILE A 162 -14.64 10.80 7.73
CA ILE A 162 -14.72 10.13 9.02
C ILE A 162 -14.91 11.15 10.15
N GLY A 163 -14.21 12.28 10.11
CA GLY A 163 -14.35 13.37 11.08
C GLY A 163 -15.74 14.00 11.09
N MET A 164 -16.42 14.07 9.93
CA MET A 164 -17.79 14.56 9.83
C MET A 164 -18.82 13.53 10.29
N LYS A 165 -18.60 12.26 9.96
CA LYS A 165 -19.50 11.16 10.32
C LYS A 165 -18.67 9.90 10.60
N ALA A 166 -18.42 9.66 11.89
CA ALA A 166 -17.65 8.50 12.32
C ALA A 166 -18.36 7.18 11.95
N PRO A 167 -17.64 6.19 11.39
CA PRO A 167 -18.17 4.86 11.16
C PRO A 167 -18.32 4.09 12.48
N GLU A 168 -19.07 3.00 12.47
CA GLU A 168 -19.21 2.13 13.65
C GLU A 168 -17.94 1.35 13.97
N THR A 169 -17.06 1.17 13.00
CA THR A 169 -15.78 0.46 13.12
C THR A 169 -14.63 1.43 13.40
N GLY A 170 -13.52 0.92 13.93
CA GLY A 170 -12.28 1.67 14.02
C GLY A 170 -11.62 1.79 12.65
N VAL A 171 -10.90 2.90 12.41
CA VAL A 171 -10.13 3.09 11.19
C VAL A 171 -8.75 3.60 11.58
N ASP A 172 -7.71 2.95 11.04
CA ASP A 172 -6.33 3.39 11.13
C ASP A 172 -5.88 3.83 9.75
N ILE A 173 -5.38 5.06 9.66
CA ILE A 173 -4.79 5.61 8.43
C ILE A 173 -3.30 5.77 8.69
N ILE A 174 -2.46 5.18 7.83
CA ILE A 174 -1.01 5.24 7.96
C ILE A 174 -0.42 5.87 6.72
N PHE A 175 0.38 6.91 6.91
CA PHE A 175 1.24 7.46 5.90
C PHE A 175 2.65 6.94 6.14
N PHE A 176 3.09 6.02 5.29
CA PHE A 176 4.43 5.44 5.35
C PHE A 176 5.47 6.38 4.77
N ASP A 177 6.66 6.35 5.34
CA ASP A 177 7.79 7.15 4.92
C ASP A 177 8.92 6.29 4.32
N ALA A 178 9.80 6.91 3.55
CA ALA A 178 11.00 6.32 2.96
C ALA A 178 10.71 5.04 2.12
N GLU A 179 9.53 4.97 1.51
CA GLU A 179 9.18 3.88 0.61
C GLU A 179 9.92 4.02 -0.72
N ASP A 180 10.05 5.25 -1.20
CA ASP A 180 10.47 5.53 -2.57
C ASP A 180 11.99 5.83 -2.70
N TYR A 181 12.74 5.70 -1.60
CA TYR A 181 14.20 5.91 -1.58
C TYR A 181 14.97 4.62 -1.95
N GLY A 182 14.48 3.85 -2.92
CA GLY A 182 15.11 2.63 -3.38
C GLY A 182 16.34 2.85 -4.26
N THR A 183 17.08 1.76 -4.55
CA THR A 183 18.25 1.80 -5.44
C THR A 183 17.86 2.27 -6.84
N PRO A 184 18.43 3.38 -7.35
CA PRO A 184 18.13 3.86 -8.69
C PRO A 184 18.69 2.95 -9.78
N GLU A 185 18.05 2.96 -10.98
CA GLU A 185 18.44 2.14 -12.11
C GLU A 185 19.93 2.26 -12.47
N PHE A 186 20.48 3.47 -12.42
CA PHE A 186 21.88 3.74 -12.76
C PHE A 186 22.87 3.24 -11.68
N ALA A 187 22.40 2.74 -10.55
CA ALA A 187 23.23 2.23 -9.46
C ALA A 187 23.03 0.73 -9.17
N LYS A 188 22.07 0.06 -9.80
CA LYS A 188 21.71 -1.35 -9.54
C LYS A 188 22.90 -2.32 -9.70
N ASP A 189 23.81 -2.05 -10.61
CA ASP A 189 24.99 -2.89 -10.80
C ASP A 189 26.03 -2.77 -9.66
N ARG A 190 25.96 -1.71 -8.85
CA ARG A 190 26.95 -1.42 -7.80
C ARG A 190 26.48 -1.84 -6.42
N TYR A 191 25.19 -1.85 -6.20
CA TYR A 191 24.60 -2.10 -4.88
C TYR A 191 23.66 -3.30 -4.98
N ASN A 192 23.91 -4.30 -4.13
CA ASN A 192 22.86 -5.26 -3.84
C ASN A 192 21.75 -4.51 -3.12
N ASP A 193 20.51 -4.77 -3.49
CA ASP A 193 19.35 -4.14 -2.85
C ASP A 193 19.22 -4.64 -1.40
N THR A 194 19.98 -4.01 -0.52
CA THR A 194 19.99 -4.26 0.93
C THR A 194 19.46 -3.07 1.72
N SER A 195 18.84 -2.12 1.03
CA SER A 195 18.31 -0.91 1.66
C SER A 195 17.11 -1.21 2.56
N ASP A 196 16.99 -0.45 3.64
CA ASP A 196 15.88 -0.51 4.59
C ASP A 196 14.67 0.31 4.12
N THR A 197 14.68 0.87 2.89
CA THR A 197 13.67 1.83 2.44
C THR A 197 12.26 1.26 2.43
N TRP A 198 12.10 -0.02 2.09
CA TRP A 198 10.81 -0.71 2.24
C TRP A 198 10.48 -1.10 3.70
N CYS A 199 11.42 -0.85 4.63
CA CYS A 199 11.31 -1.32 6.00
C CYS A 199 10.49 -0.41 6.90
N SER A 200 10.21 0.84 6.50
CA SER A 200 9.34 1.72 7.29
C SER A 200 7.95 1.08 7.55
N GLN A 201 7.50 0.23 6.64
CA GLN A 201 6.27 -0.56 6.81
C GLN A 201 6.43 -1.67 7.86
N SER A 202 7.61 -2.30 7.97
CA SER A 202 7.86 -3.38 8.93
C SER A 202 8.10 -2.86 10.35
N LEU A 203 8.46 -1.59 10.54
CA LEU A 203 8.58 -0.94 11.85
C LEU A 203 7.28 -1.00 12.67
N LEU A 204 6.13 -1.09 12.02
CA LEU A 204 4.85 -1.27 12.71
C LEU A 204 4.80 -2.57 13.55
N GLY A 205 5.62 -3.58 13.20
CA GLY A 205 5.68 -4.86 13.90
C GLY A 205 6.69 -4.92 15.05
N GLU A 206 7.64 -4.01 15.11
CA GLU A 206 8.81 -4.10 16.01
C GLU A 206 8.73 -3.17 17.23
N GLU A 207 8.12 -1.99 17.09
CA GLU A 207 7.99 -1.03 18.19
C GLU A 207 6.66 -1.15 18.94
N PRO A 208 6.64 -1.13 20.28
CA PRO A 208 5.41 -1.06 21.05
C PRO A 208 4.75 0.30 20.83
N THR A 209 3.83 0.37 19.87
CA THR A 209 2.97 1.55 19.77
C THR A 209 2.16 1.67 21.06
N GLN A 210 2.09 2.87 21.64
CA GLN A 210 1.34 3.15 22.88
C GLN A 210 -0.17 2.81 22.79
N THR A 211 -0.63 2.39 21.61
CA THR A 211 -2.04 2.16 21.26
C THR A 211 -2.48 0.71 21.27
N GLY A 212 -1.60 -0.25 21.48
CA GLY A 212 -1.92 -1.67 21.24
C GLY A 212 -2.20 -1.98 19.74
N LEU A 213 -1.85 -1.07 18.82
CA LEU A 213 -2.01 -1.24 17.38
C LEU A 213 -1.26 -2.48 16.88
N GLN A 214 -0.09 -2.77 17.46
CA GLN A 214 0.75 -3.94 17.12
C GLN A 214 0.05 -5.28 17.33
N SER A 215 -0.74 -5.43 18.36
CA SER A 215 -1.46 -6.69 18.61
C SER A 215 -2.55 -6.93 17.57
N ARG A 216 -2.94 -5.91 16.83
CA ARG A 216 -4.07 -5.88 15.91
C ARG A 216 -3.65 -5.88 14.43
N ILE A 217 -2.49 -5.30 14.09
CA ILE A 217 -1.93 -5.33 12.73
C ILE A 217 -1.01 -6.54 12.61
N ARG A 218 -1.57 -7.71 12.39
CA ARG A 218 -0.79 -8.86 11.91
C ARG A 218 -0.61 -8.70 10.41
N TYR A 219 0.53 -8.17 9.99
CA TYR A 219 0.95 -8.30 8.61
C TYR A 219 1.14 -9.79 8.30
N SER A 220 0.23 -10.33 7.51
CA SER A 220 0.45 -11.60 6.85
C SER A 220 1.49 -11.41 5.77
N THR A 221 2.77 -11.41 6.14
CA THR A 221 3.88 -11.51 5.19
C THR A 221 3.87 -12.91 4.58
N ARG A 222 2.96 -13.13 3.63
CA ARG A 222 2.87 -14.37 2.85
C ARG A 222 3.91 -14.44 1.72
N HIS A 223 5.05 -13.78 1.83
CA HIS A 223 6.19 -14.00 0.95
C HIS A 223 7.45 -14.15 1.82
N GLY A 224 7.88 -15.40 1.93
CA GLY A 224 8.92 -15.86 2.81
C GLY A 224 10.34 -15.39 2.44
N ARG A 225 10.62 -14.12 2.64
CA ARG A 225 11.97 -13.63 2.91
C ARG A 225 11.86 -12.63 4.06
N ARG A 226 12.30 -13.05 5.25
CA ARG A 226 12.65 -12.12 6.32
C ARG A 226 13.87 -11.32 5.84
N GLN A 227 13.64 -10.16 5.24
CA GLN A 227 14.68 -9.13 5.24
C GLN A 227 14.75 -8.63 6.69
N ARG A 228 15.89 -8.77 7.32
CA ARG A 228 16.17 -8.17 8.63
C ARG A 228 16.41 -6.69 8.36
N CYS A 229 15.47 -5.84 8.70
CA CYS A 229 15.74 -4.43 8.86
C CYS A 229 16.66 -4.30 10.06
N GLY A 230 17.90 -3.88 9.84
CA GLY A 230 18.81 -3.54 10.91
C GLY A 230 18.43 -2.15 11.44
N LEU A 231 17.93 -2.08 12.66
CA LEU A 231 17.93 -0.82 13.42
C LEU A 231 19.39 -0.53 13.81
N LEU A 232 19.86 0.67 13.51
CA LEU A 232 21.15 1.19 14.01
C LEU A 232 21.01 1.67 15.44
#